data_613adbbecc8a328513cf142460d0f7bf
#
_entry.id   613adbbecc8a328513cf142460d0f7bf
#
_cell.length_a   1.000
_cell.length_b   1.000
_cell.length_c   1.000
_cell.angle_alpha   90.00
_cell.angle_beta   90.00
_cell.angle_gamma   90.00
#
_symmetry.space_group_name_H-M   'P 1'
#
loop_
_entity.id
_entity.type
_entity.pdbx_description
1 polymer ?
#
loop_
_entity_poly.entity_id
_entity_poly.type
_entity_poly.pdbx_seq_one_letter_code
_entity_poly.pdbx_strand_id
1 'polypeptide(L)' 'MIWYNGKPIIANTRITMQTIMEFLGAGESIEEVLEEYPSLKREDIYACMQFTAKLMANHYEVRKVA' A
#
# COMPACT_ATOMS: atom_id res chain seq x y z
N MET A 1 3.83 8.60 6.42
CA MET A 1 3.01 7.43 6.70
C MET A 1 2.90 7.24 8.21
N ILE A 2 1.71 6.94 8.69
CA ILE A 2 1.41 6.91 10.11
C ILE A 2 0.98 5.49 10.48
N TRP A 3 1.35 5.04 11.69
CA TRP A 3 0.90 3.75 12.20
C TRP A 3 -0.33 3.94 13.07
N TYR A 4 -1.31 3.05 12.91
CA TYR A 4 -2.52 3.06 13.70
C TYR A 4 -2.88 1.61 14.05
N ASN A 5 -2.97 1.33 15.34
CA ASN A 5 -3.22 -0.04 15.84
C ASN A 5 -2.26 -1.07 15.23
N GLY A 6 -0.98 -0.68 15.11
CA GLY A 6 0.03 -1.56 14.56
C GLY A 6 0.01 -1.70 13.04
N LYS A 7 -0.84 -0.96 12.35
CA LYS A 7 -0.93 -1.01 10.89
C LYS A 7 -0.60 0.34 10.29
N PRO A 8 0.18 0.38 9.20
CA PRO A 8 0.46 1.63 8.53
C PRO A 8 -0.79 2.14 7.80
N ILE A 9 -1.06 3.41 7.98
CA ILE A 9 -2.18 4.07 7.29
C ILE A 9 -1.66 5.23 6.48
N ILE A 10 -2.48 5.68 5.53
CA ILE A 10 -2.18 6.87 4.76
C ILE A 10 -2.46 8.08 5.63
N ALA A 11 -1.55 9.06 5.63
CA ALA A 11 -1.69 10.26 6.44
C ALA A 11 -3.03 10.96 6.14
N ASN A 12 -3.67 11.46 7.21
CA ASN A 12 -4.97 12.14 7.14
C ASN A 12 -6.13 11.26 6.73
N THR A 13 -5.94 9.94 6.76
CA THR A 13 -7.01 8.98 6.48
C THR A 13 -6.93 7.85 7.46
N ARG A 14 -7.96 6.98 7.46
CA ARG A 14 -7.92 5.73 8.19
C ARG A 14 -7.78 4.54 7.27
N ILE A 15 -7.40 4.80 6.04
CA ILE A 15 -7.22 3.77 5.03
C ILE A 15 -5.86 3.10 5.26
N THR A 16 -5.87 1.79 5.44
CA THR A 16 -4.63 1.06 5.65
C THR A 16 -3.96 0.76 4.32
N MET A 17 -2.64 0.66 4.37
CA MET A 17 -1.87 0.25 3.20
C MET A 17 -2.29 -1.14 2.73
N GLN A 18 -2.62 -2.02 3.68
CA GLN A 18 -3.07 -3.35 3.35
C GLN A 18 -4.30 -3.32 2.46
N THR A 19 -5.27 -2.45 2.79
CA THR A 19 -6.49 -2.30 1.97
C THR A 19 -6.14 -1.90 0.55
N ILE A 20 -5.25 -0.90 0.39
CA ILE A 20 -4.84 -0.44 -0.93
C ILE A 20 -4.17 -1.57 -1.71
N MET A 21 -3.27 -2.29 -1.07
CA MET A 21 -2.56 -3.37 -1.75
C MET A 21 -3.50 -4.51 -2.11
N GLU A 22 -4.51 -4.77 -1.29
CA GLU A 22 -5.51 -5.79 -1.59
C GLU A 22 -6.34 -5.43 -2.81
N PHE A 23 -6.74 -4.18 -2.94
CA PHE A 23 -7.46 -3.73 -4.14
C PHE A 23 -6.60 -3.89 -5.40
N LEU A 24 -5.37 -3.45 -5.33
CA LEU A 24 -4.47 -3.57 -6.48
C LEU A 24 -4.18 -5.02 -6.81
N GLY A 25 -4.00 -5.85 -5.77
CA GLY A 25 -3.77 -7.28 -5.95
C GLY A 25 -4.98 -8.01 -6.52
N ALA A 26 -6.17 -7.47 -6.34
CA ALA A 26 -7.39 -8.02 -6.91
C ALA A 26 -7.59 -7.61 -8.37
N GLY A 27 -6.69 -6.78 -8.91
CA GLY A 27 -6.75 -6.37 -10.31
C GLY A 27 -7.36 -5.00 -10.53
N GLU A 28 -7.67 -4.26 -9.48
CA GLU A 28 -8.19 -2.91 -9.65
C GLU A 28 -7.07 -1.95 -10.05
N SER A 29 -7.41 -1.00 -10.89
CA SER A 29 -6.46 0.02 -11.32
C SER A 29 -6.31 1.09 -10.25
N ILE A 30 -5.24 1.88 -10.38
CA ILE A 30 -5.03 3.02 -9.50
C ILE A 30 -6.22 3.98 -9.58
N GLU A 31 -6.73 4.22 -10.78
CA GLU A 31 -7.88 5.09 -10.99
C GLU A 31 -9.11 4.60 -10.24
N GLU A 32 -9.33 3.29 -10.24
CA GLU A 32 -10.46 2.70 -9.52
C GLU A 32 -10.32 2.88 -8.02
N VAL A 33 -9.12 2.72 -7.50
CA VAL A 33 -8.84 2.94 -6.08
C VAL A 33 -9.09 4.40 -5.71
N LEU A 34 -8.67 5.33 -6.55
CA LEU A 34 -8.87 6.75 -6.31
C LEU A 34 -10.34 7.13 -6.37
N GLU A 35 -11.14 6.46 -7.19
CA GLU A 35 -12.59 6.65 -7.20
C GLU A 35 -13.23 6.19 -5.90
N GLU A 36 -12.79 5.04 -5.39
CA GLU A 36 -13.31 4.49 -4.15
C GLU A 36 -12.93 5.35 -2.95
N TYR A 37 -11.73 5.93 -2.97
CA TYR A 37 -11.18 6.71 -1.87
C TYR A 37 -10.76 8.09 -2.38
N PRO A 38 -11.71 9.03 -2.53
CA PRO A 38 -11.39 10.34 -3.12
C PRO A 38 -10.40 11.17 -2.31
N SER A 39 -10.19 10.83 -1.05
CA SER A 39 -9.21 11.54 -0.21
C SER A 39 -7.78 11.17 -0.53
N LEU A 40 -7.58 10.09 -1.29
CA LEU A 40 -6.25 9.66 -1.67
C LEU A 40 -5.78 10.36 -2.93
N LYS A 41 -4.47 10.45 -3.05
CA LYS A 41 -3.80 10.95 -4.25
C LYS A 41 -3.01 9.81 -4.86
N ARG A 42 -2.68 9.95 -6.13
CA ARG A 42 -1.88 8.96 -6.83
C ARG A 42 -0.53 8.73 -6.13
N GLU A 43 0.05 9.80 -5.62
CA GLU A 43 1.32 9.73 -4.89
C GLU A 43 1.21 8.87 -3.64
N ASP A 44 0.04 8.88 -2.98
CA ASP A 44 -0.18 8.03 -1.80
C ASP A 44 -0.10 6.56 -2.17
N ILE A 45 -0.63 6.19 -3.33
CA ILE A 45 -0.59 4.81 -3.79
C ILE A 45 0.83 4.39 -4.14
N TYR A 46 1.58 5.28 -4.80
CA TYR A 46 2.98 4.99 -5.10
C TYR A 46 3.79 4.84 -3.82
N ALA A 47 3.52 5.68 -2.83
CA ALA A 47 4.19 5.58 -1.52
C ALA A 47 3.89 4.24 -0.85
N CYS A 48 2.66 3.76 -0.96
CA CYS A 48 2.28 2.44 -0.44
C CYS A 48 3.09 1.33 -1.10
N MET A 49 3.21 1.39 -2.40
CA MET A 49 3.96 0.38 -3.14
C MET A 49 5.43 0.39 -2.76
N GLN A 50 6.01 1.59 -2.64
CA GLN A 50 7.42 1.73 -2.27
C GLN A 50 7.68 1.24 -0.86
N PHE A 51 6.78 1.57 0.06
CA PHE A 51 6.90 1.12 1.44
C PHE A 51 6.79 -0.40 1.54
N THR A 52 5.85 -0.97 0.83
CA THR A 52 5.66 -2.42 0.80
C THR A 52 6.89 -3.12 0.25
N ALA A 53 7.46 -2.59 -0.82
CA ALA A 53 8.66 -3.16 -1.41
C ALA A 53 9.83 -3.10 -0.43
N LYS A 54 9.99 -1.98 0.27
CA LYS A 54 11.05 -1.83 1.27
C LYS A 54 10.86 -2.78 2.43
N LEU A 55 9.64 -2.92 2.89
CA LEU A 55 9.31 -3.80 3.99
C LEU A 55 9.68 -5.24 3.64
N MET A 56 9.32 -5.67 2.46
CA MET A 56 9.64 -7.02 2.01
C MET A 56 11.14 -7.22 1.84
N ALA A 57 11.84 -6.22 1.32
CA ALA A 57 13.29 -6.32 1.15
C ALA A 57 14.01 -6.44 2.49
N ASN A 58 13.46 -5.85 3.55
CA ASN A 58 14.09 -5.86 4.87
C ASN A 58 13.71 -7.05 5.72
N HIS A 59 12.54 -7.66 5.47
CA HIS A 59 12.01 -8.71 6.32
C HIS A 59 12.00 -10.08 5.67
N TYR A 60 12.22 -10.15 4.36
CA TYR A 60 12.21 -11.42 3.65
C TYR A 60 13.47 -11.57 2.84
N GLU A 61 14.14 -12.67 3.04
CA GLU A 61 15.18 -13.06 2.10
C GLU A 61 14.51 -13.73 0.92
N VAL A 62 14.58 -13.08 -0.22
CA VAL A 62 14.15 -13.72 -1.45
C VAL A 62 15.28 -14.63 -1.88
N ARG A 63 15.14 -15.89 -1.57
CA ARG A 63 16.10 -16.87 -2.06
C ARG A 63 15.77 -17.19 -3.49
N LYS A 64 16.76 -17.09 -4.33
CA LYS A 64 16.63 -17.60 -5.69
C LYS A 64 16.44 -19.09 -5.60
N VAL A 65 15.25 -19.52 -5.91
CA VAL A 65 15.02 -20.92 -6.17
C VAL A 65 15.39 -21.13 -7.62
N ALA A 66 16.45 -21.79 -7.81
CA ALA A 66 16.90 -22.12 -9.17
C ALA A 66 15.91 -23.05 -9.81
#